data_294b07341ae48cd483d43b92edfee902
#
_entry.id   294b07341ae48cd483d43b92edfee902
#
_cell.length_a   1.000
_cell.length_b   1.000
_cell.length_c   1.000
_cell.angle_alpha   90.00
_cell.angle_beta   90.00
_cell.angle_gamma   90.00
#
_symmetry.space_group_name_H-M   'P 1'
#
loop_
_entity.id
_entity.type
_entity.pdbx_description
1 polymer ?
#
loop_
_entity_poly.entity_id
_entity_poly.type
_entity_poly.pdbx_seq_one_letter_code
_entity_poly.pdbx_strand_id
1 'polypeptide(L)'
;RRQRQMCIRDRYYTGKNGSAKEFAREMISSGLVEQVRNEPGNMKYEYFYPEDDPETVLLIDRWKSRKDLDLHHKSERMPKIAALRDKYNLKMHVDQFVEAMPETLDFETVIRKRTATRKFKEQKIENEKLDKILEAGRLAPTAKNFQPQKIYVASSSESLEKIDQVSPCRYNAPTVLIVCSDKSIAWSKDDYSTYEMDACIVATHMMLEATNVGVDNVWIEMFDKSKLKELFNLGETIEPICLIPLGYRTDDCPENPMHNQRKELNEIVEFI
;
A
#
# COMPACT_ATOMS: atom_id res chain seq x y z
N ARG A 1 2.28 -3.00 -11.49
CA ARG A 1 0.88 -2.57 -11.72
C ARG A 1 0.75 -1.19 -11.11
N ARG A 2 0.49 -0.13 -11.94
CA ARG A 2 0.20 1.22 -11.42
C ARG A 2 -0.93 1.09 -10.41
N GLN A 3 -0.72 1.61 -9.20
CA GLN A 3 -1.73 1.70 -8.15
C GLN A 3 -3.05 2.23 -8.74
N ARG A 4 -4.15 1.58 -8.39
CA ARG A 4 -5.51 2.03 -8.74
C ARG A 4 -5.83 3.22 -7.82
N GLN A 5 -5.35 4.39 -8.19
CA GLN A 5 -5.69 5.61 -7.51
C GLN A 5 -7.13 5.97 -7.86
N MET A 6 -8.00 6.04 -6.86
CA MET A 6 -9.39 6.46 -7.02
C MET A 6 -9.43 7.90 -7.54
N CYS A 7 -10.20 8.15 -8.58
CA CYS A 7 -10.42 9.48 -9.13
C CYS A 7 -11.73 10.05 -8.60
N ILE A 8 -11.64 11.15 -7.88
CA ILE A 8 -12.78 11.91 -7.36
C ILE A 8 -12.81 13.25 -8.10
N ARG A 9 -13.97 13.61 -8.60
CA ARG A 9 -14.20 14.89 -9.25
C ARG A 9 -15.49 15.50 -8.78
N ASP A 10 -15.41 16.75 -8.40
CA ASP A 10 -16.56 17.59 -8.13
C ASP A 10 -16.74 18.52 -9.35
N ARG A 11 -17.87 18.39 -10.03
CA ARG A 11 -18.21 19.18 -11.21
C ARG A 11 -19.33 20.13 -10.87
N TYR A 12 -19.05 21.40 -10.97
CA TYR A 12 -20.03 22.46 -10.75
C TYR A 12 -20.59 22.89 -12.10
N TYR A 13 -21.90 22.78 -12.27
CA TYR A 13 -22.63 23.26 -13.42
C TYR A 13 -23.42 24.47 -13.00
N THR A 14 -23.01 25.65 -13.49
CA THR A 14 -23.66 26.92 -13.15
C THR A 14 -24.39 27.46 -14.37
N GLY A 15 -25.66 27.83 -14.17
CA GLY A 15 -26.53 28.35 -15.21
C GLY A 15 -27.16 29.68 -14.83
N LYS A 16 -28.35 29.93 -15.37
CA LYS A 16 -29.20 31.09 -15.03
C LYS A 16 -30.66 30.63 -15.02
N ASN A 17 -31.48 31.28 -14.18
CA ASN A 17 -32.92 31.02 -14.12
C ASN A 17 -33.27 29.53 -13.89
N GLY A 18 -32.49 28.83 -13.05
CA GLY A 18 -32.70 27.43 -12.70
C GLY A 18 -32.27 26.42 -13.76
N SER A 19 -31.59 26.84 -14.85
CA SER A 19 -31.22 25.93 -15.94
C SER A 19 -30.31 24.79 -15.51
N ALA A 20 -29.46 24.95 -14.48
CA ALA A 20 -28.63 23.90 -13.96
C ALA A 20 -29.47 22.77 -13.30
N LYS A 21 -30.54 23.13 -12.59
CA LYS A 21 -31.47 22.16 -11.99
C LYS A 21 -32.26 21.39 -13.06
N GLU A 22 -32.70 22.09 -14.12
CA GLU A 22 -33.39 21.45 -15.24
C GLU A 22 -32.49 20.50 -16.00
N PHE A 23 -31.22 20.87 -16.21
CA PHE A 23 -30.21 19.97 -16.77
C PHE A 23 -30.08 18.69 -15.91
N ALA A 24 -29.91 18.80 -14.58
CA ALA A 24 -29.77 17.65 -13.72
C ALA A 24 -31.03 16.75 -13.75
N ARG A 25 -32.22 17.33 -13.80
CA ARG A 25 -33.48 16.60 -13.96
C ARG A 25 -33.55 15.85 -15.29
N GLU A 26 -33.16 16.48 -16.40
CA GLU A 26 -33.16 15.82 -17.71
C GLU A 26 -32.10 14.75 -17.80
N MET A 27 -30.93 14.92 -17.20
CA MET A 27 -29.92 13.87 -17.06
C MET A 27 -30.44 12.63 -16.34
N ILE A 28 -31.25 12.82 -15.31
CA ILE A 28 -31.88 11.72 -14.55
C ILE A 28 -33.03 11.11 -15.37
N SER A 29 -33.94 11.91 -15.87
CA SER A 29 -35.17 11.43 -16.55
C SER A 29 -34.89 10.77 -17.91
N SER A 30 -33.82 11.16 -18.60
CA SER A 30 -33.34 10.51 -19.83
C SER A 30 -32.65 9.16 -19.61
N GLY A 31 -32.41 8.77 -18.36
CA GLY A 31 -31.69 7.54 -18.01
C GLY A 31 -30.17 7.62 -18.19
N LEU A 32 -29.60 8.78 -18.57
CA LEU A 32 -28.15 8.94 -18.76
C LEU A 32 -27.39 8.72 -17.45
N VAL A 33 -27.90 9.21 -16.32
CA VAL A 33 -27.30 8.99 -14.99
C VAL A 33 -27.17 7.51 -14.68
N GLU A 34 -28.22 6.74 -14.91
CA GLU A 34 -28.24 5.30 -14.65
C GLU A 34 -27.28 4.55 -15.59
N GLN A 35 -27.20 4.97 -16.84
CA GLN A 35 -26.25 4.41 -17.79
C GLN A 35 -24.79 4.65 -17.36
N VAL A 36 -24.47 5.84 -16.80
CA VAL A 36 -23.13 6.13 -16.28
C VAL A 36 -22.84 5.34 -15.01
N ARG A 37 -23.82 5.21 -14.09
CA ARG A 37 -23.68 4.41 -12.86
C ARG A 37 -23.38 2.93 -13.14
N ASN A 38 -23.90 2.42 -14.24
CA ASN A 38 -23.67 1.03 -14.68
C ASN A 38 -22.37 0.84 -15.48
N GLU A 39 -21.57 1.89 -15.70
CA GLU A 39 -20.27 1.75 -16.34
C GLU A 39 -19.25 1.03 -15.43
N PRO A 40 -18.41 0.16 -16.01
CA PRO A 40 -17.35 -0.50 -15.22
C PRO A 40 -16.46 0.51 -14.52
N GLY A 41 -16.32 0.35 -13.21
CA GLY A 41 -15.47 1.21 -12.39
C GLY A 41 -16.13 2.48 -11.86
N ASN A 42 -17.37 2.80 -12.23
CA ASN A 42 -18.11 3.87 -11.58
C ASN A 42 -18.39 3.48 -10.12
N MET A 43 -18.16 4.41 -9.20
CA MET A 43 -18.41 4.23 -7.77
C MET A 43 -19.47 5.19 -7.25
N LYS A 44 -19.58 6.36 -7.87
CA LYS A 44 -20.55 7.38 -7.53
C LYS A 44 -20.78 8.30 -8.71
N TYR A 45 -22.06 8.65 -8.98
CA TYR A 45 -22.46 9.67 -9.94
C TYR A 45 -23.79 10.27 -9.45
N GLU A 46 -23.67 11.35 -8.65
CA GLU A 46 -24.81 11.94 -7.94
C GLU A 46 -24.79 13.45 -8.00
N TYR A 47 -25.98 14.03 -8.19
CA TYR A 47 -26.19 15.47 -8.17
C TYR A 47 -26.58 15.96 -6.77
N PHE A 48 -26.00 17.10 -6.37
CA PHE A 48 -26.29 17.82 -5.15
C PHE A 48 -26.64 19.25 -5.49
N TYR A 49 -27.46 19.87 -4.64
CA TYR A 49 -27.94 21.23 -4.82
C TYR A 49 -27.40 22.08 -3.67
N PRO A 50 -26.41 22.97 -3.92
CA PRO A 50 -25.93 23.89 -2.89
C PRO A 50 -27.06 24.78 -2.40
N GLU A 51 -27.19 24.93 -1.10
CA GLU A 51 -28.26 25.73 -0.49
C GLU A 51 -28.06 27.23 -0.77
N ASP A 52 -26.80 27.65 -0.74
CA ASP A 52 -26.41 29.07 -0.90
C ASP A 52 -26.26 29.51 -2.36
N ASP A 53 -26.32 28.59 -3.34
CA ASP A 53 -26.22 28.89 -4.75
C ASP A 53 -27.26 28.12 -5.58
N PRO A 54 -28.47 28.66 -5.74
CA PRO A 54 -29.56 28.01 -6.45
C PRO A 54 -29.34 27.84 -7.95
N GLU A 55 -28.38 28.57 -8.54
CA GLU A 55 -28.04 28.54 -9.98
C GLU A 55 -26.95 27.49 -10.29
N THR A 56 -26.39 26.85 -9.28
CA THR A 56 -25.37 25.82 -9.44
C THR A 56 -25.89 24.43 -9.02
N VAL A 57 -25.42 23.41 -9.72
CA VAL A 57 -25.59 22.00 -9.39
C VAL A 57 -24.22 21.35 -9.30
N LEU A 58 -23.96 20.68 -8.20
CA LEU A 58 -22.75 19.89 -7.98
C LEU A 58 -22.96 18.44 -8.40
N LEU A 59 -22.12 17.90 -9.24
CA LEU A 59 -22.01 16.47 -9.54
C LEU A 59 -20.78 15.90 -8.87
N ILE A 60 -20.96 14.95 -7.95
CA ILE A 60 -19.88 14.12 -7.41
C ILE A 60 -19.71 12.90 -8.30
N ASP A 61 -18.53 12.76 -8.90
CA ASP A 61 -18.18 11.77 -9.89
C ASP A 61 -16.93 10.99 -9.42
N ARG A 62 -17.11 9.70 -9.06
CA ARG A 62 -16.04 8.85 -8.48
C ARG A 62 -15.83 7.58 -9.28
N TRP A 63 -14.56 7.24 -9.52
CA TRP A 63 -14.14 6.09 -10.31
C TRP A 63 -13.04 5.30 -9.62
N LYS A 64 -13.06 3.97 -9.77
CA LYS A 64 -12.06 3.05 -9.20
C LYS A 64 -10.64 3.33 -9.68
N SER A 65 -10.49 3.89 -10.89
CA SER A 65 -9.18 4.22 -11.44
C SER A 65 -9.26 5.31 -12.50
N ARG A 66 -8.13 5.94 -12.79
CA ARG A 66 -7.99 6.87 -13.92
C ARG A 66 -8.36 6.23 -15.25
N LYS A 67 -8.02 4.96 -15.44
CA LYS A 67 -8.35 4.20 -16.65
C LYS A 67 -9.86 4.07 -16.86
N ASP A 68 -10.62 3.80 -15.79
CA ASP A 68 -12.07 3.68 -15.88
C ASP A 68 -12.71 5.03 -16.23
N LEU A 69 -12.22 6.11 -15.65
CA LEU A 69 -12.63 7.47 -15.99
C LEU A 69 -12.30 7.82 -17.45
N ASP A 70 -11.12 7.45 -17.95
CA ASP A 70 -10.73 7.70 -19.34
C ASP A 70 -11.60 6.91 -20.34
N LEU A 71 -12.07 5.71 -19.95
CA LEU A 71 -13.04 4.93 -20.71
C LEU A 71 -14.40 5.63 -20.75
N HIS A 72 -14.87 6.15 -19.59
CA HIS A 72 -16.10 6.96 -19.53
C HIS A 72 -16.01 8.16 -20.47
N HIS A 73 -14.89 8.90 -20.45
CA HIS A 73 -14.71 10.07 -21.33
C HIS A 73 -14.74 9.75 -22.82
N LYS A 74 -14.47 8.51 -23.20
CA LYS A 74 -14.52 8.00 -24.59
C LYS A 74 -15.86 7.33 -24.91
N SER A 75 -16.78 7.25 -23.95
CA SER A 75 -18.05 6.57 -24.13
C SER A 75 -19.01 7.36 -25.01
N GLU A 76 -19.96 6.67 -25.63
CA GLU A 76 -21.04 7.27 -26.44
C GLU A 76 -21.97 8.21 -25.62
N ARG A 77 -21.87 8.19 -24.31
CA ARG A 77 -22.65 9.01 -23.39
C ARG A 77 -22.10 10.43 -23.30
N MET A 78 -20.79 10.61 -23.43
CA MET A 78 -20.16 11.93 -23.31
C MET A 78 -20.68 12.97 -24.32
N PRO A 79 -20.84 12.66 -25.61
CA PRO A 79 -21.47 13.59 -26.55
C PRO A 79 -22.90 13.98 -26.15
N LYS A 80 -23.69 13.04 -25.59
CA LYS A 80 -25.06 13.29 -25.14
C LYS A 80 -25.08 14.22 -23.92
N ILE A 81 -24.19 14.00 -22.97
CA ILE A 81 -24.01 14.84 -21.79
C ILE A 81 -23.55 16.25 -22.19
N ALA A 82 -22.63 16.36 -23.15
CA ALA A 82 -22.17 17.64 -23.67
C ALA A 82 -23.30 18.41 -24.37
N ALA A 83 -24.09 17.74 -25.22
CA ALA A 83 -25.23 18.34 -25.89
C ALA A 83 -26.29 18.89 -24.90
N LEU A 84 -26.56 18.13 -23.81
CA LEU A 84 -27.47 18.61 -22.76
C LEU A 84 -26.89 19.82 -22.03
N ARG A 85 -25.61 19.79 -21.64
CA ARG A 85 -24.96 20.96 -21.03
C ARG A 85 -25.06 22.20 -21.91
N ASP A 86 -24.82 22.05 -23.21
CA ASP A 86 -24.85 23.13 -24.16
C ASP A 86 -26.31 23.64 -24.39
N LYS A 87 -27.31 22.74 -24.43
CA LYS A 87 -28.76 23.06 -24.47
C LYS A 87 -29.16 24.01 -23.33
N TYR A 88 -28.62 23.77 -22.12
CA TYR A 88 -28.92 24.55 -20.94
C TYR A 88 -27.95 25.74 -20.74
N ASN A 89 -27.02 25.96 -21.65
CA ASN A 89 -26.02 27.05 -21.63
C ASN A 89 -25.27 27.12 -20.30
N LEU A 90 -24.77 25.95 -19.82
CA LEU A 90 -24.10 25.85 -18.53
C LEU A 90 -22.60 26.07 -18.63
N LYS A 91 -22.06 26.86 -17.69
CA LYS A 91 -20.65 26.90 -17.41
C LYS A 91 -20.29 25.72 -16.52
N MET A 92 -19.12 25.09 -16.73
CA MET A 92 -18.64 23.97 -15.94
C MET A 92 -17.29 24.32 -15.32
N HIS A 93 -17.19 24.12 -14.02
CA HIS A 93 -15.93 24.09 -13.27
C HIS A 93 -15.71 22.70 -12.70
N VAL A 94 -14.45 22.24 -12.62
CA VAL A 94 -14.10 20.91 -12.14
C VAL A 94 -13.00 21.02 -11.11
N ASP A 95 -13.29 20.61 -9.87
CA ASP A 95 -12.30 20.36 -8.85
C ASP A 95 -11.91 18.89 -8.89
N GLN A 96 -10.63 18.63 -9.01
CA GLN A 96 -10.10 17.29 -9.04
C GLN A 96 -9.44 17.00 -7.71
N PHE A 97 -10.00 16.06 -6.97
CA PHE A 97 -9.40 15.55 -5.74
C PHE A 97 -8.67 14.27 -6.05
N VAL A 98 -7.45 14.21 -5.61
CA VAL A 98 -6.70 12.96 -5.49
C VAL A 98 -6.88 12.54 -4.06
N GLU A 99 -7.31 11.29 -3.82
CA GLU A 99 -7.31 10.75 -2.47
C GLU A 99 -5.93 11.05 -1.87
N ALA A 100 -5.92 11.84 -0.78
CA ALA A 100 -4.68 12.10 -0.08
C ALA A 100 -4.12 10.73 0.31
N MET A 101 -3.07 10.30 -0.38
CA MET A 101 -2.26 9.19 0.10
C MET A 101 -1.92 9.55 1.54
N PRO A 102 -2.08 8.63 2.51
CA PRO A 102 -1.54 8.87 3.84
C PRO A 102 -0.13 9.38 3.60
N GLU A 103 0.25 10.50 4.25
CA GLU A 103 1.53 11.16 4.02
C GLU A 103 2.62 10.10 4.00
N THR A 104 3.10 9.80 2.79
CA THR A 104 4.27 8.93 2.65
C THR A 104 5.42 9.74 3.20
N LEU A 105 6.10 9.18 4.19
CA LEU A 105 7.29 9.80 4.74
C LEU A 105 8.31 9.96 3.61
N ASP A 106 9.07 11.04 3.60
CA ASP A 106 10.24 11.11 2.74
C ASP A 106 11.26 10.02 3.15
N PHE A 107 12.10 9.61 2.24
CA PHE A 107 13.01 8.49 2.45
C PHE A 107 13.96 8.71 3.63
N GLU A 108 14.47 9.93 3.82
CA GLU A 108 15.35 10.27 4.94
C GLU A 108 14.60 10.09 6.27
N THR A 109 13.36 10.54 6.35
CA THR A 109 12.50 10.33 7.51
C THR A 109 12.26 8.84 7.79
N VAL A 110 12.02 8.04 6.75
CA VAL A 110 11.83 6.58 6.90
C VAL A 110 13.05 5.92 7.52
N ILE A 111 14.25 6.15 6.99
CA ILE A 111 15.47 5.52 7.50
C ILE A 111 15.81 5.97 8.93
N ARG A 112 15.47 7.23 9.31
CA ARG A 112 15.66 7.74 10.67
C ARG A 112 14.63 7.20 11.67
N LYS A 113 13.37 7.06 11.26
CA LYS A 113 12.27 6.57 12.11
C LYS A 113 12.30 5.06 12.32
N ARG A 114 12.79 4.28 11.36
CA ARG A 114 12.85 2.83 11.49
C ARG A 114 13.63 2.43 12.75
N THR A 115 12.96 1.83 13.69
CA THR A 115 13.54 1.38 14.95
C THR A 115 13.11 -0.05 15.27
N ALA A 116 13.88 -0.76 16.11
CA ALA A 116 13.54 -2.10 16.55
C ALA A 116 12.50 -2.06 17.68
N THR A 117 11.25 -2.35 17.36
CA THR A 117 10.14 -2.40 18.31
C THR A 117 10.05 -3.77 18.98
N ARG A 118 10.01 -3.80 20.33
CA ARG A 118 10.05 -5.03 21.13
C ARG A 118 8.83 -5.17 22.06
N LYS A 119 7.72 -4.50 21.74
CA LYS A 119 6.44 -4.64 22.44
C LYS A 119 5.32 -4.17 21.53
N PHE A 120 4.45 -5.10 21.13
CA PHE A 120 3.39 -4.84 20.16
C PHE A 120 2.01 -4.93 20.79
N LYS A 121 1.06 -4.14 20.25
CA LYS A 121 -0.38 -4.25 20.51
C LYS A 121 -0.92 -5.49 19.77
N GLU A 122 -2.02 -6.04 20.26
CA GLU A 122 -2.71 -7.17 19.58
C GLU A 122 -3.41 -6.76 18.28
N GLN A 123 -3.48 -5.46 18.00
CA GLN A 123 -4.10 -4.91 16.81
C GLN A 123 -3.46 -5.47 15.54
N LYS A 124 -4.26 -6.10 14.69
CA LYS A 124 -3.82 -6.61 13.39
C LYS A 124 -3.48 -5.46 12.44
N ILE A 125 -2.56 -5.74 11.52
CA ILE A 125 -2.21 -4.82 10.46
C ILE A 125 -3.30 -4.87 9.39
N GLU A 126 -3.66 -3.72 8.82
CA GLU A 126 -4.59 -3.60 7.70
C GLU A 126 -3.99 -4.30 6.45
N ASN A 127 -4.82 -5.05 5.74
CA ASN A 127 -4.38 -5.80 4.56
C ASN A 127 -3.68 -4.90 3.52
N GLU A 128 -4.18 -3.67 3.31
CA GLU A 128 -3.57 -2.72 2.37
C GLU A 128 -2.13 -2.33 2.74
N LYS A 129 -1.84 -2.23 4.04
CA LYS A 129 -0.47 -1.95 4.53
C LYS A 129 0.42 -3.18 4.39
N LEU A 130 -0.10 -4.35 4.73
CA LEU A 130 0.63 -5.61 4.56
C LEU A 130 0.97 -5.84 3.09
N ASP A 131 0.04 -5.62 2.17
CA ASP A 131 0.26 -5.75 0.73
C ASP A 131 1.36 -4.80 0.23
N LYS A 132 1.42 -3.56 0.73
CA LYS A 132 2.51 -2.61 0.40
C LYS A 132 3.86 -3.11 0.90
N ILE A 133 3.92 -3.63 2.12
CA ILE A 133 5.13 -4.20 2.70
C ILE A 133 5.64 -5.39 1.86
N LEU A 134 4.75 -6.31 1.50
CA LEU A 134 5.08 -7.47 0.68
C LEU A 134 5.50 -7.07 -0.75
N GLU A 135 4.85 -6.05 -1.33
CA GLU A 135 5.22 -5.51 -2.65
C GLU A 135 6.61 -4.87 -2.64
N ALA A 136 6.99 -4.18 -1.56
CA ALA A 136 8.35 -3.65 -1.40
C ALA A 136 9.40 -4.78 -1.41
N GLY A 137 9.11 -5.90 -0.75
CA GLY A 137 9.95 -7.10 -0.81
C GLY A 137 10.03 -7.70 -2.21
N ARG A 138 8.91 -7.73 -2.95
CA ARG A 138 8.86 -8.21 -4.34
C ARG A 138 9.68 -7.33 -5.30
N LEU A 139 9.73 -6.03 -5.05
CA LEU A 139 10.45 -5.05 -5.88
C LEU A 139 11.93 -4.94 -5.54
N ALA A 140 12.39 -5.54 -4.44
CA ALA A 140 13.78 -5.50 -4.02
C ALA A 140 14.70 -6.14 -5.08
N PRO A 141 15.89 -5.56 -5.33
CA PRO A 141 16.85 -6.14 -6.27
C PRO A 141 17.46 -7.43 -5.70
N THR A 142 17.76 -8.37 -6.60
CA THR A 142 18.46 -9.61 -6.29
C THR A 142 19.57 -9.83 -7.32
N ALA A 143 20.56 -10.66 -6.98
CA ALA A 143 21.66 -10.95 -7.90
C ALA A 143 21.13 -11.48 -9.23
N LYS A 144 21.50 -10.84 -10.33
CA LYS A 144 21.01 -11.12 -11.70
C LYS A 144 19.48 -11.20 -11.84
N ASN A 145 18.74 -10.62 -10.87
CA ASN A 145 17.29 -10.67 -10.81
C ASN A 145 16.72 -12.12 -10.74
N PHE A 146 17.42 -13.02 -10.08
CA PHE A 146 16.98 -14.42 -9.94
C PHE A 146 15.81 -14.58 -8.97
N GLN A 147 15.55 -13.60 -8.11
CA GLN A 147 14.39 -13.53 -7.23
C GLN A 147 14.20 -14.79 -6.36
N PRO A 148 15.22 -15.21 -5.61
CA PRO A 148 15.17 -16.43 -4.81
C PRO A 148 14.35 -16.30 -3.53
N GLN A 149 13.88 -15.08 -3.22
CA GLN A 149 13.14 -14.81 -1.99
C GLN A 149 11.82 -15.56 -1.92
N LYS A 150 11.56 -16.14 -0.75
CA LYS A 150 10.29 -16.75 -0.37
C LYS A 150 9.84 -16.17 0.95
N ILE A 151 8.66 -15.57 1.00
CA ILE A 151 8.14 -14.90 2.18
C ILE A 151 6.89 -15.63 2.65
N TYR A 152 6.88 -16.08 3.91
CA TYR A 152 5.72 -16.66 4.54
C TYR A 152 5.17 -15.68 5.58
N VAL A 153 3.85 -15.55 5.63
CA VAL A 153 3.16 -14.62 6.55
C VAL A 153 2.47 -15.44 7.63
N ALA A 154 2.99 -15.38 8.84
CA ALA A 154 2.39 -15.99 10.02
C ALA A 154 1.51 -14.95 10.74
N SER A 155 0.17 -15.14 10.71
CA SER A 155 -0.81 -14.23 11.33
C SER A 155 -2.02 -14.94 11.96
N SER A 156 -2.11 -16.28 11.81
CA SER A 156 -3.09 -17.09 12.55
C SER A 156 -2.53 -17.46 13.92
N SER A 157 -3.41 -17.72 14.89
CA SER A 157 -2.99 -18.17 16.23
C SER A 157 -2.07 -19.40 16.15
N GLU A 158 -2.42 -20.39 15.34
CA GLU A 158 -1.61 -21.57 15.13
C GLU A 158 -0.21 -21.25 14.60
N SER A 159 -0.11 -20.38 13.59
CA SER A 159 1.19 -20.02 13.01
C SER A 159 2.05 -19.20 13.98
N LEU A 160 1.42 -18.32 14.78
CA LEU A 160 2.13 -17.55 15.79
C LEU A 160 2.60 -18.41 16.95
N GLU A 161 1.84 -19.41 17.38
CA GLU A 161 2.28 -20.42 18.36
C GLU A 161 3.49 -21.23 17.87
N LYS A 162 3.55 -21.55 16.57
CA LYS A 162 4.74 -22.17 15.96
C LYS A 162 5.95 -21.24 16.00
N ILE A 163 5.77 -19.94 15.75
CA ILE A 163 6.84 -18.93 15.89
C ILE A 163 7.33 -18.88 17.34
N ASP A 164 6.44 -18.87 18.34
CA ASP A 164 6.81 -18.83 19.76
C ASP A 164 7.60 -20.07 20.20
N GLN A 165 7.45 -21.20 19.52
CA GLN A 165 8.24 -22.42 19.78
C GLN A 165 9.67 -22.33 19.25
N VAL A 166 9.97 -21.46 18.31
CA VAL A 166 11.29 -21.34 17.68
C VAL A 166 12.04 -20.08 18.07
N SER A 167 11.34 -19.05 18.58
CA SER A 167 11.95 -17.79 18.99
C SER A 167 11.18 -17.13 20.13
N PRO A 168 11.87 -16.65 21.18
CA PRO A 168 11.25 -15.84 22.24
C PRO A 168 11.02 -14.38 21.82
N CYS A 169 11.40 -14.02 20.60
CA CYS A 169 11.52 -12.63 20.16
C CYS A 169 10.35 -12.14 19.29
N ARG A 170 9.18 -12.82 19.33
CA ARG A 170 7.99 -12.31 18.65
C ARG A 170 7.42 -11.03 19.28
N TYR A 171 7.65 -10.82 20.60
CA TYR A 171 7.22 -9.63 21.34
C TYR A 171 5.71 -9.36 21.24
N ASN A 172 4.89 -10.40 21.17
CA ASN A 172 3.43 -10.35 20.98
C ASN A 172 2.98 -9.74 19.63
N ALA A 173 3.88 -9.61 18.64
CA ALA A 173 3.48 -9.12 17.32
C ALA A 173 2.35 -9.98 16.72
N PRO A 174 1.29 -9.37 16.17
CA PRO A 174 0.16 -10.07 15.57
C PRO A 174 0.46 -10.65 14.19
N THR A 175 1.61 -10.31 13.61
CA THR A 175 2.07 -10.79 12.31
C THR A 175 3.58 -10.95 12.33
N VAL A 176 4.07 -12.05 11.74
CA VAL A 176 5.51 -12.27 11.55
C VAL A 176 5.75 -12.66 10.11
N LEU A 177 6.67 -11.97 9.43
CA LEU A 177 7.18 -12.41 8.14
C LEU A 177 8.35 -13.34 8.38
N ILE A 178 8.29 -14.55 7.82
CA ILE A 178 9.42 -15.48 7.75
C ILE A 178 10.07 -15.22 6.39
N VAL A 179 11.23 -14.57 6.38
CA VAL A 179 11.96 -14.27 5.15
C VAL A 179 12.94 -15.38 4.86
N CYS A 180 12.71 -16.05 3.76
CA CYS A 180 13.53 -17.18 3.29
C CYS A 180 14.11 -16.86 1.92
N SER A 181 15.12 -17.68 1.55
CA SER A 181 15.64 -17.73 0.19
C SER A 181 15.68 -19.17 -0.30
N ASP A 182 15.36 -19.40 -1.57
CA ASP A 182 15.55 -20.70 -2.21
C ASP A 182 16.98 -20.80 -2.75
N LYS A 183 17.79 -21.61 -2.09
CA LYS A 183 19.20 -21.83 -2.44
C LYS A 183 19.39 -22.43 -3.83
N SER A 184 18.37 -23.13 -4.36
CA SER A 184 18.46 -23.80 -5.66
C SER A 184 18.40 -22.85 -6.85
N ILE A 185 17.81 -21.66 -6.65
CA ILE A 185 17.65 -20.65 -7.69
C ILE A 185 18.45 -19.37 -7.44
N ALA A 186 19.03 -19.21 -6.24
CA ALA A 186 19.89 -18.08 -5.94
C ALA A 186 21.15 -18.10 -6.83
N TRP A 187 21.65 -16.90 -7.19
CA TRP A 187 22.89 -16.83 -7.94
C TRP A 187 24.06 -17.40 -7.12
N SER A 188 24.86 -18.23 -7.78
CA SER A 188 26.05 -18.81 -7.18
C SER A 188 27.21 -18.85 -8.19
N LYS A 189 28.43 -18.84 -7.68
CA LYS A 189 29.65 -19.02 -8.43
C LYS A 189 30.70 -19.65 -7.51
N ASP A 190 31.23 -20.78 -7.92
CA ASP A 190 32.15 -21.58 -7.11
C ASP A 190 31.53 -21.94 -5.75
N ASP A 191 32.18 -21.65 -4.64
CA ASP A 191 31.67 -21.88 -3.28
C ASP A 191 30.85 -20.70 -2.72
N TYR A 192 30.57 -19.68 -3.51
CA TYR A 192 29.83 -18.48 -3.11
C TYR A 192 28.40 -18.48 -3.63
N SER A 193 27.46 -18.09 -2.78
CA SER A 193 26.06 -17.90 -3.16
C SER A 193 25.47 -16.63 -2.52
N THR A 194 24.55 -15.96 -3.21
CA THR A 194 23.95 -14.71 -2.76
C THR A 194 22.64 -14.89 -1.98
N TYR A 195 22.24 -16.12 -1.69
CA TYR A 195 20.90 -16.40 -1.13
C TYR A 195 20.60 -15.63 0.16
N GLU A 196 21.57 -15.50 1.07
CA GLU A 196 21.41 -14.74 2.32
C GLU A 196 21.36 -13.22 2.01
N MET A 197 22.26 -12.77 1.18
CA MET A 197 22.38 -11.35 0.81
C MET A 197 21.12 -10.85 0.12
N ASP A 198 20.59 -11.60 -0.84
CA ASP A 198 19.36 -11.30 -1.54
C ASP A 198 18.17 -11.20 -0.57
N ALA A 199 18.06 -12.16 0.37
CA ALA A 199 17.02 -12.14 1.38
C ALA A 199 17.16 -10.96 2.36
N CYS A 200 18.38 -10.56 2.74
CA CYS A 200 18.63 -9.38 3.58
C CYS A 200 18.20 -8.08 2.89
N ILE A 201 18.46 -7.95 1.59
CA ILE A 201 18.02 -6.80 0.80
C ILE A 201 16.49 -6.73 0.77
N VAL A 202 15.83 -7.86 0.48
CA VAL A 202 14.37 -8.00 0.47
C VAL A 202 13.77 -7.62 1.84
N ALA A 203 14.31 -8.18 2.91
CA ALA A 203 13.86 -7.89 4.28
C ALA A 203 14.01 -6.40 4.63
N THR A 204 15.12 -5.78 4.24
CA THR A 204 15.35 -4.35 4.45
C THR A 204 14.33 -3.49 3.74
N HIS A 205 13.98 -3.79 2.47
CA HIS A 205 12.95 -3.08 1.74
C HIS A 205 11.58 -3.18 2.44
N MET A 206 11.22 -4.38 2.92
CA MET A 206 9.96 -4.58 3.66
C MET A 206 9.93 -3.82 4.98
N MET A 207 11.04 -3.78 5.72
CA MET A 207 11.14 -3.05 6.98
C MET A 207 11.02 -1.53 6.79
N LEU A 208 11.62 -0.99 5.72
CA LEU A 208 11.52 0.44 5.39
C LEU A 208 10.08 0.79 4.97
N GLU A 209 9.45 -0.04 4.13
CA GLU A 209 8.06 0.18 3.74
C GLU A 209 7.10 0.02 4.93
N ALA A 210 7.32 -0.94 5.83
CA ALA A 210 6.55 -1.04 7.06
C ALA A 210 6.58 0.28 7.84
N THR A 211 7.78 0.86 8.03
CA THR A 211 7.93 2.17 8.69
C THR A 211 7.23 3.28 7.92
N ASN A 212 7.33 3.29 6.58
CA ASN A 212 6.68 4.26 5.70
C ASN A 212 5.15 4.28 5.86
N VAL A 213 4.55 3.10 6.00
CA VAL A 213 3.09 2.96 6.19
C VAL A 213 2.65 2.98 7.65
N GLY A 214 3.56 3.33 8.58
CA GLY A 214 3.27 3.46 10.01
C GLY A 214 3.10 2.12 10.73
N VAL A 215 3.76 1.06 10.26
CA VAL A 215 3.82 -0.26 10.91
C VAL A 215 5.19 -0.45 11.53
N ASP A 216 5.21 -0.72 12.82
CA ASP A 216 6.44 -0.99 13.57
C ASP A 216 6.97 -2.40 13.26
N ASN A 217 8.31 -2.55 13.36
CA ASN A 217 8.98 -3.80 13.01
C ASN A 217 10.28 -4.02 13.81
N VAL A 218 10.77 -5.26 13.75
CA VAL A 218 12.10 -5.60 14.26
C VAL A 218 12.68 -6.76 13.45
N TRP A 219 13.99 -6.76 13.24
CA TRP A 219 14.75 -7.86 12.64
C TRP A 219 15.16 -8.85 13.70
N ILE A 220 14.89 -10.14 13.51
CA ILE A 220 15.23 -11.24 14.42
C ILE A 220 16.01 -12.32 13.68
N GLU A 221 17.19 -12.66 14.21
CA GLU A 221 17.97 -13.83 13.81
C GLU A 221 18.04 -14.91 14.91
N MET A 222 17.57 -14.58 16.11
CA MET A 222 17.55 -15.51 17.24
C MET A 222 16.32 -16.42 17.15
N PHE A 223 16.43 -17.48 16.34
CA PHE A 223 15.43 -18.53 16.21
C PHE A 223 16.07 -19.86 15.79
N ASP A 224 15.40 -20.97 16.10
CA ASP A 224 15.80 -22.31 15.66
C ASP A 224 15.38 -22.54 14.19
N LYS A 225 16.33 -22.41 13.26
CA LYS A 225 16.09 -22.57 11.81
C LYS A 225 15.60 -23.97 11.47
N SER A 226 16.17 -25.02 12.07
CA SER A 226 15.84 -26.43 11.77
C SER A 226 14.42 -26.74 12.20
N LYS A 227 14.07 -26.36 13.42
CA LYS A 227 12.73 -26.54 13.97
C LYS A 227 11.68 -25.69 13.23
N LEU A 228 12.04 -24.48 12.78
CA LEU A 228 11.16 -23.66 11.97
C LEU A 228 10.85 -24.33 10.64
N LYS A 229 11.86 -24.88 9.94
CA LYS A 229 11.66 -25.64 8.69
C LYS A 229 10.71 -26.82 8.89
N GLU A 230 10.85 -27.54 9.96
CA GLU A 230 9.98 -28.68 10.32
C GLU A 230 8.54 -28.22 10.57
N LEU A 231 8.32 -27.25 11.48
CA LEU A 231 6.99 -26.78 11.90
C LEU A 231 6.17 -26.15 10.75
N PHE A 232 6.85 -25.49 9.83
CA PHE A 232 6.21 -24.85 8.66
C PHE A 232 6.31 -25.68 7.39
N ASN A 233 6.86 -26.90 7.48
CA ASN A 233 7.04 -27.82 6.34
C ASN A 233 7.70 -27.14 5.13
N LEU A 234 8.81 -26.43 5.39
CA LEU A 234 9.57 -25.75 4.34
C LEU A 234 10.39 -26.76 3.53
N GLY A 235 10.44 -26.56 2.22
CA GLY A 235 11.26 -27.40 1.32
C GLY A 235 12.74 -27.39 1.70
N GLU A 236 13.47 -28.45 1.33
CA GLU A 236 14.89 -28.61 1.65
C GLU A 236 15.75 -27.44 1.19
N THR A 237 15.46 -26.89 0.00
CA THR A 237 16.21 -25.77 -0.59
C THR A 237 15.84 -24.40 0.01
N ILE A 238 14.72 -24.33 0.74
CA ILE A 238 14.23 -23.09 1.35
C ILE A 238 14.98 -22.87 2.67
N GLU A 239 15.76 -21.79 2.72
CA GLU A 239 16.55 -21.42 3.89
C GLU A 239 15.96 -20.19 4.58
N PRO A 240 15.50 -20.30 5.84
CA PRO A 240 15.05 -19.15 6.62
C PRO A 240 16.24 -18.25 7.00
N ILE A 241 16.12 -16.95 6.71
CA ILE A 241 17.19 -15.98 6.96
C ILE A 241 16.88 -15.14 8.18
N CYS A 242 15.68 -14.55 8.25
CA CYS A 242 15.27 -13.77 9.41
C CYS A 242 13.76 -13.84 9.63
N LEU A 243 13.33 -13.47 10.83
CA LEU A 243 11.94 -13.19 11.16
C LEU A 243 11.76 -11.67 11.28
N ILE A 244 10.64 -11.16 10.78
CA ILE A 244 10.25 -9.74 10.93
C ILE A 244 8.89 -9.69 11.63
N PRO A 245 8.85 -9.61 12.97
CA PRO A 245 7.64 -9.23 13.70
C PRO A 245 7.14 -7.86 13.25
N LEU A 246 5.85 -7.75 12.95
CA LEU A 246 5.16 -6.57 12.47
C LEU A 246 3.92 -6.28 13.33
N GLY A 247 3.66 -5.01 13.58
CA GLY A 247 2.47 -4.56 14.32
C GLY A 247 2.56 -3.10 14.71
N TYR A 248 1.80 -2.71 15.71
CA TYR A 248 1.82 -1.37 16.28
C TYR A 248 2.42 -1.43 17.68
N ARG A 249 3.39 -0.56 17.97
CA ARG A 249 3.99 -0.49 19.31
C ARG A 249 2.97 -0.13 20.37
N THR A 250 3.15 -0.67 21.56
CA THR A 250 2.39 -0.22 22.74
C THR A 250 2.87 1.17 23.17
N ASP A 251 2.02 1.91 23.87
CA ASP A 251 2.33 3.28 24.32
C ASP A 251 3.46 3.29 25.37
N ASP A 252 3.65 2.17 26.08
CA ASP A 252 4.72 1.94 27.06
C ASP A 252 5.93 1.19 26.48
N CYS A 253 6.02 1.02 25.16
CA CYS A 253 7.18 0.42 24.53
C CYS A 253 8.40 1.33 24.68
N PRO A 254 9.47 0.87 25.37
CA PRO A 254 10.63 1.72 25.55
C PRO A 254 11.31 2.01 24.21
N GLU A 255 11.84 3.20 24.07
CA GLU A 255 12.74 3.51 22.96
C GLU A 255 14.03 2.69 23.08
N ASN A 256 14.55 2.27 21.93
CA ASN A 256 15.83 1.59 21.91
C ASN A 256 16.95 2.62 22.19
N PRO A 257 17.65 2.53 23.33
CA PRO A 257 18.68 3.52 23.69
C PRO A 257 19.84 3.60 22.69
N MET A 258 20.05 2.55 21.90
CA MET A 258 21.10 2.51 20.88
C MET A 258 20.60 3.00 19.50
N HIS A 259 19.33 3.42 19.38
CA HIS A 259 18.77 3.79 18.08
C HIS A 259 19.56 4.95 17.43
N ASN A 260 19.97 5.94 18.22
CA ASN A 260 20.70 7.11 17.75
C ASN A 260 22.22 6.99 17.87
N GLN A 261 22.73 5.85 18.37
CA GLN A 261 24.17 5.63 18.47
C GLN A 261 24.71 5.15 17.11
N ARG A 262 25.50 5.98 16.47
CA ARG A 262 26.15 5.69 15.20
C ARG A 262 27.60 6.14 15.28
N LYS A 263 28.45 5.39 14.58
CA LYS A 263 29.82 5.84 14.32
C LYS A 263 29.81 7.08 13.44
N GLU A 264 30.84 7.89 13.55
CA GLU A 264 31.03 9.01 12.63
C GLU A 264 31.30 8.50 11.22
N LEU A 265 30.93 9.29 10.21
CA LEU A 265 31.02 8.88 8.80
C LEU A 265 32.47 8.50 8.40
N ASN A 266 33.48 9.24 8.90
CA ASN A 266 34.89 9.00 8.66
C ASN A 266 35.47 7.73 9.33
N GLU A 267 34.70 7.12 10.26
CA GLU A 267 35.08 5.82 10.85
C GLU A 267 34.66 4.63 10.00
N ILE A 268 33.75 4.85 9.03
CA ILE A 268 33.15 3.79 8.22
C ILE A 268 33.31 4.02 6.71
N VAL A 269 33.82 5.19 6.30
CA VAL A 269 34.04 5.55 4.89
C VAL A 269 35.49 5.97 4.70
N GLU A 270 36.17 5.37 3.75
CA GLU A 270 37.51 5.71 3.34
C GLU A 270 37.51 6.01 1.82
N PHE A 271 38.10 7.14 1.45
CA PHE A 271 38.27 7.53 0.03
C PHE A 271 39.61 7.02 -0.46
N ILE A 272 39.63 6.20 -1.50
CA ILE A 272 40.80 5.54 -2.10
C ILE A 272 41.04 6.02 -3.53
#